data_c824e439e6f966d77a7fdd14ef09fa38
#
_entry.id   c824e439e6f966d77a7fdd14ef09fa38
#
_cell.length_a   1.000
_cell.length_b   1.000
_cell.length_c   1.000
_cell.angle_alpha   90.00
_cell.angle_beta   90.00
_cell.angle_gamma   90.00
#
_symmetry.space_group_name_H-M   'P 1'
#
loop_
_entity.id
_entity.type
_entity.pdbx_description
1 polymer ?
#
loop_
_entity_poly.entity_id
_entity_poly.type
_entity_poly.pdbx_seq_one_letter_code
_entity_poly.pdbx_strand_id
1 'polypeptide(L)'
;MANRIYLCLAHMSEAGWEKRYIQEAFDTNWVVPLGPNVDAFEEELRQYVGHTVDGLDDNSREIVALSSGTAAVHLDLLACGVGPGDEVLVQSFTFCASTHPIKYLGATPVMIDSEPETWNMDPALLEQAIQERIAITGRKPKAIVPVYLYGMPAKIDEIMSIAERYDIPVVEDAAEGFGSRYKGRVVGTFGRYGVLSFNGNKMITTSGGGALVCPDKKSRDRVMWFATQAREAYPYYHHEAVGYNYRMSNICAGIGRGQMKIVHEHIAHHRRIAETYKKAFANVDGITFHDELEGMESNFWLCTILLDQQLRVKGEENAYRQPVCGAVGGAAGLVHSGGPVHTDCEPNRNVEAMRLALDKADIESRPLWKPMHKQPVYRDVPAYVNGVSENLFHQGLCLPSGPMVSDADLKYIIDNILENIE
;
A
#
# COMPACT_ATOMS: atom_id res chain seq x y z
N MET A 1 -28.09 15.79 -6.44
CA MET A 1 -26.67 16.11 -6.18
C MET A 1 -25.88 15.17 -7.06
N ALA A 2 -25.01 15.66 -7.93
CA ALA A 2 -24.08 14.79 -8.64
C ALA A 2 -23.23 14.10 -7.58
N ASN A 3 -23.13 12.77 -7.65
CA ASN A 3 -22.31 12.03 -6.70
C ASN A 3 -20.85 12.28 -7.08
N ARG A 4 -20.05 12.75 -6.11
CA ARG A 4 -18.60 12.88 -6.28
C ARG A 4 -17.98 11.53 -6.69
N ILE A 5 -17.12 11.57 -7.70
CA ILE A 5 -16.33 10.41 -8.13
C ILE A 5 -15.09 10.34 -7.24
N TYR A 6 -14.95 9.26 -6.46
CA TYR A 6 -13.83 9.06 -5.55
C TYR A 6 -12.73 8.22 -6.20
N LEU A 7 -11.49 8.34 -5.72
CA LEU A 7 -10.34 7.56 -6.19
C LEU A 7 -10.57 6.05 -6.10
N CYS A 8 -10.93 5.58 -4.91
CA CYS A 8 -11.27 4.19 -4.66
C CYS A 8 -12.13 4.13 -3.41
N LEU A 9 -13.35 3.67 -3.55
CA LEU A 9 -14.26 3.40 -2.43
C LEU A 9 -14.52 1.90 -2.33
N ALA A 10 -14.80 1.46 -1.10
CA ALA A 10 -15.29 0.12 -0.87
C ALA A 10 -16.59 -0.15 -1.64
N HIS A 11 -16.69 -1.31 -2.23
CA HIS A 11 -17.89 -1.80 -2.91
C HIS A 11 -18.26 -3.17 -2.36
N MET A 12 -19.49 -3.29 -1.86
CA MET A 12 -19.98 -4.53 -1.29
C MET A 12 -20.56 -5.44 -2.37
N SER A 13 -20.52 -6.75 -2.13
CA SER A 13 -21.08 -7.73 -3.05
C SER A 13 -22.59 -7.51 -3.26
N GLU A 14 -23.07 -7.58 -4.49
CA GLU A 14 -24.51 -7.51 -4.81
C GLU A 14 -25.29 -8.67 -4.14
N ALA A 15 -24.64 -9.82 -4.02
CA ALA A 15 -25.21 -11.00 -3.35
C ALA A 15 -25.31 -10.86 -1.82
N GLY A 16 -24.75 -9.78 -1.22
CA GLY A 16 -24.83 -9.48 0.19
C GLY A 16 -24.04 -10.44 1.09
N TRP A 17 -22.94 -11.01 0.60
CA TRP A 17 -22.10 -11.95 1.36
C TRP A 17 -21.61 -11.37 2.68
N GLU A 18 -21.17 -10.10 2.68
CA GLU A 18 -20.67 -9.41 3.87
C GLU A 18 -21.75 -9.36 4.96
N LYS A 19 -22.97 -8.98 4.56
CA LYS A 19 -24.11 -8.90 5.50
C LYS A 19 -24.46 -10.27 6.10
N ARG A 20 -24.37 -11.34 5.28
CA ARG A 20 -24.63 -12.72 5.76
C ARG A 20 -23.62 -13.12 6.83
N TYR A 21 -22.33 -12.98 6.58
CA TYR A 21 -21.29 -13.37 7.54
C TYR A 21 -21.30 -12.53 8.82
N ILE A 22 -21.65 -11.23 8.71
CA ILE A 22 -21.85 -10.37 9.89
C ILE A 22 -23.05 -10.85 10.69
N GLN A 23 -24.17 -11.14 10.02
CA GLN A 23 -25.38 -11.61 10.69
C GLN A 23 -25.14 -12.93 11.44
N GLU A 24 -24.44 -13.90 10.82
CA GLU A 24 -24.06 -15.15 11.47
C GLU A 24 -23.23 -14.91 12.75
N ALA A 25 -22.31 -13.92 12.73
CA ALA A 25 -21.54 -13.57 13.93
C ALA A 25 -22.41 -13.00 15.05
N PHE A 26 -23.43 -12.18 14.73
CA PHE A 26 -24.39 -11.68 15.72
C PHE A 26 -25.29 -12.79 16.26
N ASP A 27 -25.83 -13.65 15.39
CA ASP A 27 -26.72 -14.74 15.77
C ASP A 27 -26.08 -15.77 16.71
N THR A 28 -24.76 -15.93 16.57
CA THR A 28 -23.93 -16.85 17.35
C THR A 28 -23.15 -16.20 18.49
N ASN A 29 -23.31 -14.89 18.71
CA ASN A 29 -22.57 -14.07 19.68
C ASN A 29 -21.03 -14.06 19.52
N TRP A 30 -20.52 -14.34 18.31
CA TRP A 30 -19.09 -14.23 17.98
C TRP A 30 -18.69 -12.79 17.63
N VAL A 31 -19.02 -11.83 18.51
CA VAL A 31 -18.68 -10.38 18.35
C VAL A 31 -17.44 -10.06 19.18
N VAL A 32 -16.32 -10.69 18.83
CA VAL A 32 -15.04 -10.67 19.56
C VAL A 32 -13.87 -10.75 18.56
N PRO A 33 -12.60 -10.50 18.95
CA PRO A 33 -11.45 -10.56 18.06
C PRO A 33 -10.93 -12.00 17.85
N LEU A 34 -11.81 -12.95 17.70
CA LEU A 34 -11.58 -14.35 17.36
C LEU A 34 -12.90 -14.96 16.89
N GLY A 35 -12.86 -16.13 16.23
CA GLY A 35 -14.05 -16.86 15.88
C GLY A 35 -14.09 -17.34 14.42
N PRO A 36 -15.19 -17.99 14.02
CA PRO A 36 -15.28 -18.70 12.74
C PRO A 36 -14.99 -17.87 11.50
N ASN A 37 -15.36 -16.56 11.50
CA ASN A 37 -15.04 -15.71 10.37
C ASN A 37 -13.56 -15.40 10.28
N VAL A 38 -12.87 -15.18 11.41
CA VAL A 38 -11.41 -14.94 11.42
C VAL A 38 -10.68 -16.16 10.89
N ASP A 39 -11.02 -17.35 11.41
CA ASP A 39 -10.36 -18.60 11.01
C ASP A 39 -10.60 -18.90 9.51
N ALA A 40 -11.81 -18.71 9.04
CA ALA A 40 -12.16 -18.93 7.64
C ALA A 40 -11.53 -17.87 6.71
N PHE A 41 -11.41 -16.62 7.14
CA PHE A 41 -10.78 -15.56 6.37
C PHE A 41 -9.27 -15.78 6.25
N GLU A 42 -8.59 -16.21 7.33
CA GLU A 42 -7.18 -16.61 7.29
C GLU A 42 -6.95 -17.75 6.29
N GLU A 43 -7.83 -18.75 6.27
CA GLU A 43 -7.75 -19.87 5.31
C GLU A 43 -8.05 -19.44 3.87
N GLU A 44 -9.08 -18.62 3.64
CA GLU A 44 -9.41 -18.08 2.31
C GLU A 44 -8.24 -17.22 1.76
N LEU A 45 -7.59 -16.42 2.60
CA LEU A 45 -6.38 -15.66 2.23
C LEU A 45 -5.20 -16.60 1.95
N ARG A 46 -4.98 -17.64 2.78
CA ARG A 46 -3.91 -18.62 2.60
C ARG A 46 -4.00 -19.30 1.24
N GLN A 47 -5.20 -19.74 0.88
CA GLN A 47 -5.46 -20.36 -0.43
C GLN A 47 -5.23 -19.36 -1.57
N TYR A 48 -5.67 -18.11 -1.41
CA TYR A 48 -5.54 -17.08 -2.43
C TYR A 48 -4.07 -16.72 -2.71
N VAL A 49 -3.27 -16.48 -1.68
CA VAL A 49 -1.85 -16.11 -1.84
C VAL A 49 -0.98 -17.29 -2.25
N GLY A 50 -1.40 -18.52 -1.93
CA GLY A 50 -0.70 -19.75 -2.32
C GLY A 50 -0.95 -20.16 -3.77
N HIS A 51 -1.99 -19.62 -4.42
CA HIS A 51 -2.34 -20.00 -5.78
C HIS A 51 -1.37 -19.39 -6.81
N THR A 52 -0.76 -20.24 -7.64
CA THR A 52 0.10 -19.85 -8.77
C THR A 52 -0.56 -20.14 -10.12
N VAL A 53 -0.21 -19.35 -11.13
CA VAL A 53 -0.82 -19.46 -12.47
C VAL A 53 -0.45 -20.78 -13.17
N ASP A 54 0.70 -21.34 -12.84
CA ASP A 54 1.20 -22.62 -13.40
C ASP A 54 0.64 -23.85 -12.67
N GLY A 55 -0.19 -23.65 -11.62
CA GLY A 55 -0.79 -24.72 -10.84
C GLY A 55 0.16 -25.39 -9.85
N LEU A 56 1.34 -24.82 -9.61
CA LEU A 56 2.28 -25.24 -8.59
C LEU A 56 1.99 -24.51 -7.27
N ASP A 57 0.81 -24.68 -6.73
CA ASP A 57 0.34 -23.95 -5.55
C ASP A 57 1.27 -24.11 -4.35
N ASP A 58 1.70 -22.99 -3.78
CA ASP A 58 2.50 -22.95 -2.54
C ASP A 58 1.59 -22.83 -1.32
N ASN A 59 1.32 -23.95 -0.69
CA ASN A 59 0.51 -24.02 0.54
C ASN A 59 1.35 -23.94 1.84
N SER A 60 2.63 -23.58 1.74
CA SER A 60 3.52 -23.48 2.91
C SER A 60 3.29 -22.22 3.73
N ARG A 61 2.67 -21.19 3.15
CA ARG A 61 2.42 -19.92 3.81
C ARG A 61 1.27 -20.02 4.82
N GLU A 62 1.42 -19.26 5.91
CA GLU A 62 0.45 -19.15 6.99
C GLU A 62 -0.02 -17.70 7.11
N ILE A 63 -1.23 -17.46 7.57
CA ILE A 63 -1.82 -16.12 7.68
C ILE A 63 -2.16 -15.78 9.13
N VAL A 64 -1.95 -14.51 9.48
CA VAL A 64 -2.48 -13.90 10.71
C VAL A 64 -3.29 -12.66 10.34
N ALA A 65 -4.59 -12.71 10.51
CA ALA A 65 -5.47 -11.57 10.31
C ALA A 65 -5.33 -10.56 11.47
N LEU A 66 -5.12 -9.29 11.12
CA LEU A 66 -4.74 -8.22 12.04
C LEU A 66 -5.65 -6.99 11.88
N SER A 67 -5.58 -6.08 12.84
CA SER A 67 -6.41 -4.87 12.90
C SER A 67 -6.06 -3.81 11.84
N SER A 68 -4.89 -3.89 11.20
CA SER A 68 -4.46 -3.00 10.11
C SER A 68 -3.21 -3.52 9.42
N GLY A 69 -2.93 -3.03 8.19
CA GLY A 69 -1.64 -3.25 7.53
C GLY A 69 -0.47 -2.68 8.33
N THR A 70 -0.64 -1.52 8.98
CA THR A 70 0.39 -0.94 9.87
C THR A 70 0.74 -1.86 11.03
N ALA A 71 -0.26 -2.54 11.62
CA ALA A 71 -0.03 -3.55 12.65
C ALA A 71 0.75 -4.76 12.10
N ALA A 72 0.50 -5.13 10.84
CA ALA A 72 1.25 -6.20 10.18
C ALA A 72 2.72 -5.83 9.99
N VAL A 73 3.03 -4.61 9.44
CA VAL A 73 4.41 -4.11 9.33
C VAL A 73 5.11 -4.05 10.69
N HIS A 74 4.40 -3.64 11.73
CA HIS A 74 4.99 -3.59 13.07
C HIS A 74 5.37 -4.97 13.59
N LEU A 75 4.50 -5.95 13.43
CA LEU A 75 4.71 -7.30 13.95
C LEU A 75 5.74 -8.10 13.15
N ASP A 76 5.85 -7.90 11.83
CA ASP A 76 6.86 -8.58 11.02
C ASP A 76 8.28 -8.09 11.33
N LEU A 77 8.45 -6.76 11.47
CA LEU A 77 9.72 -6.17 11.91
C LEU A 77 10.12 -6.68 13.30
N LEU A 78 9.15 -6.73 14.22
CA LEU A 78 9.37 -7.31 15.55
C LEU A 78 9.73 -8.80 15.47
N ALA A 79 9.08 -9.57 14.60
CA ALA A 79 9.38 -10.99 14.36
C ALA A 79 10.75 -11.21 13.68
N CYS A 80 11.21 -10.24 12.89
CA CYS A 80 12.59 -10.17 12.37
C CYS A 80 13.62 -9.78 13.45
N GLY A 81 13.17 -9.43 14.65
CA GLY A 81 14.01 -9.03 15.78
C GLY A 81 14.56 -7.61 15.65
N VAL A 82 13.83 -6.73 14.98
CA VAL A 82 14.13 -5.30 14.91
C VAL A 82 13.89 -4.66 16.27
N GLY A 83 14.81 -3.82 16.73
CA GLY A 83 14.73 -3.13 18.00
C GLY A 83 15.57 -1.85 18.04
N PRO A 84 15.68 -1.23 19.23
CA PRO A 84 16.42 0.03 19.37
C PRO A 84 17.85 -0.06 18.87
N GLY A 85 18.24 0.92 18.03
CA GLY A 85 19.58 1.02 17.46
C GLY A 85 19.81 0.16 16.21
N ASP A 86 18.85 -0.64 15.77
CA ASP A 86 18.91 -1.32 14.48
C ASP A 86 18.56 -0.37 13.33
N GLU A 87 18.95 -0.74 12.12
CA GLU A 87 18.58 -0.07 10.88
C GLU A 87 17.72 -0.99 10.01
N VAL A 88 16.73 -0.38 9.34
CA VAL A 88 15.85 -1.06 8.38
C VAL A 88 15.87 -0.29 7.08
N LEU A 89 16.23 -0.97 6.00
CA LEU A 89 16.19 -0.41 4.65
C LEU A 89 14.74 -0.42 4.16
N VAL A 90 14.21 0.74 3.77
CA VAL A 90 12.80 0.88 3.40
C VAL A 90 12.66 1.75 2.17
N GLN A 91 11.76 1.36 1.27
CA GLN A 91 11.42 2.20 0.11
C GLN A 91 10.96 3.58 0.56
N SER A 92 11.52 4.63 -0.05
CA SER A 92 11.18 6.02 0.29
C SER A 92 9.87 6.47 -0.35
N PHE A 93 9.60 6.04 -1.58
CA PHE A 93 8.37 6.37 -2.29
C PHE A 93 7.26 5.42 -1.85
N THR A 94 6.62 5.75 -0.73
CA THR A 94 5.61 4.91 -0.09
C THR A 94 4.69 5.72 0.83
N PHE A 95 3.62 5.07 1.28
CA PHE A 95 2.80 5.56 2.37
C PHE A 95 3.54 5.41 3.72
N CYS A 96 3.25 6.28 4.67
CA CYS A 96 3.98 6.33 5.96
C CYS A 96 3.89 5.04 6.79
N ALA A 97 2.93 4.16 6.52
CA ALA A 97 2.75 2.91 7.25
C ALA A 97 3.90 1.91 7.04
N SER A 98 4.67 1.99 5.95
CA SER A 98 5.88 1.19 5.75
C SER A 98 7.04 1.64 6.64
N THR A 99 7.07 2.92 7.05
CA THR A 99 8.21 3.53 7.76
C THR A 99 7.96 3.81 9.24
N HIS A 100 6.75 4.21 9.62
CA HIS A 100 6.43 4.55 11.01
C HIS A 100 6.68 3.39 11.99
N PRO A 101 6.34 2.13 11.69
CA PRO A 101 6.59 1.01 12.58
C PRO A 101 8.06 0.77 12.91
N ILE A 102 8.99 1.15 12.01
CA ILE A 102 10.43 1.12 12.29
C ILE A 102 10.75 2.03 13.48
N LYS A 103 10.15 3.24 13.50
CA LYS A 103 10.31 4.18 14.61
C LYS A 103 9.61 3.72 15.90
N TYR A 104 8.47 2.98 15.78
CA TYR A 104 7.81 2.41 16.96
C TYR A 104 8.73 1.43 17.71
N LEU A 105 9.58 0.72 17.00
CA LEU A 105 10.56 -0.22 17.54
C LEU A 105 11.88 0.46 18.00
N GLY A 106 11.99 1.79 17.89
CA GLY A 106 13.21 2.52 18.23
C GLY A 106 14.36 2.33 17.24
N ALA A 107 14.07 1.75 16.07
CA ALA A 107 15.02 1.56 14.99
C ALA A 107 15.09 2.79 14.07
N THR A 108 16.08 2.82 13.21
CA THR A 108 16.30 3.89 12.23
C THR A 108 15.92 3.40 10.83
N PRO A 109 14.94 4.03 10.16
CA PRO A 109 14.71 3.78 8.74
C PRO A 109 15.86 4.35 7.92
N VAL A 110 16.33 3.58 6.95
CA VAL A 110 17.28 4.00 5.91
C VAL A 110 16.50 4.04 4.61
N MET A 111 16.31 5.23 4.06
CA MET A 111 15.43 5.44 2.92
C MET A 111 16.13 5.07 1.61
N ILE A 112 15.50 4.25 0.80
CA ILE A 112 15.97 3.86 -0.53
C ILE A 112 15.05 4.46 -1.58
N ASP A 113 15.59 5.19 -2.52
CA ASP A 113 14.83 5.80 -3.61
C ASP A 113 14.36 4.77 -4.64
N SER A 114 13.62 5.22 -5.63
CA SER A 114 12.95 4.43 -6.64
C SER A 114 13.80 4.25 -7.90
N GLU A 115 13.55 3.18 -8.64
CA GLU A 115 13.94 3.05 -10.02
C GLU A 115 12.79 3.52 -10.96
N PRO A 116 13.12 3.96 -12.21
CA PRO A 116 12.18 4.73 -13.03
C PRO A 116 11.09 3.90 -13.72
N GLU A 117 11.19 2.56 -13.79
CA GLU A 117 10.27 1.73 -14.55
C GLU A 117 9.05 1.32 -13.71
N THR A 118 9.28 0.70 -12.55
CA THR A 118 8.19 0.27 -11.65
C THR A 118 7.86 1.28 -10.57
N TRP A 119 8.71 2.32 -10.39
CA TRP A 119 8.66 3.33 -9.33
C TRP A 119 8.89 2.77 -7.92
N ASN A 120 9.24 1.51 -7.83
CA ASN A 120 9.53 0.83 -6.57
C ASN A 120 11.02 0.92 -6.21
N MET A 121 11.42 0.27 -5.12
CA MET A 121 12.78 0.31 -4.58
C MET A 121 13.84 0.02 -5.65
N ASP A 122 14.83 0.90 -5.77
CA ASP A 122 15.98 0.73 -6.67
C ASP A 122 16.96 -0.33 -6.12
N PRO A 123 17.15 -1.47 -6.82
CA PRO A 123 18.06 -2.53 -6.36
C PRO A 123 19.53 -2.07 -6.27
N ALA A 124 19.98 -1.16 -7.14
CA ALA A 124 21.35 -0.68 -7.11
C ALA A 124 21.62 0.22 -5.90
N LEU A 125 20.68 1.12 -5.58
CA LEU A 125 20.75 1.93 -4.36
C LEU A 125 20.60 1.07 -3.10
N LEU A 126 19.79 0.03 -3.15
CA LEU A 126 19.67 -0.94 -2.06
C LEU A 126 21.00 -1.59 -1.74
N GLU A 127 21.70 -2.12 -2.75
CA GLU A 127 23.01 -2.76 -2.54
C GLU A 127 24.08 -1.78 -2.04
N GLN A 128 24.12 -0.57 -2.63
CA GLN A 128 24.99 0.51 -2.16
C GLN A 128 24.71 0.83 -0.67
N ALA A 129 23.45 0.99 -0.29
CA ALA A 129 23.06 1.28 1.07
C ALA A 129 23.51 0.19 2.04
N ILE A 130 23.34 -1.09 1.70
CA ILE A 130 23.78 -2.20 2.53
C ILE A 130 25.29 -2.11 2.79
N GLN A 131 26.09 -1.97 1.73
CA GLN A 131 27.56 -1.92 1.82
C GLN A 131 28.03 -0.74 2.68
N GLU A 132 27.50 0.44 2.42
CA GLU A 132 27.90 1.64 3.15
C GLU A 132 27.43 1.62 4.61
N ARG A 133 26.17 1.13 4.89
CA ARG A 133 25.70 1.05 6.28
C ARG A 133 26.52 0.05 7.10
N ILE A 134 26.89 -1.10 6.51
CA ILE A 134 27.80 -2.04 7.15
C ILE A 134 29.16 -1.38 7.45
N ALA A 135 29.74 -0.66 6.51
CA ALA A 135 31.01 0.03 6.70
C ALA A 135 30.96 1.11 7.80
N ILE A 136 29.84 1.86 7.89
CA ILE A 136 29.65 2.95 8.86
C ILE A 136 29.33 2.40 10.26
N THR A 137 28.43 1.43 10.36
CA THR A 137 27.89 0.97 11.65
C THR A 137 28.57 -0.28 12.21
N GLY A 138 29.33 -0.99 11.39
CA GLY A 138 29.89 -2.31 11.72
C GLY A 138 28.81 -3.42 11.82
N ARG A 139 27.57 -3.16 11.45
CA ARG A 139 26.45 -4.11 11.53
C ARG A 139 25.64 -4.09 10.25
N LYS A 140 25.10 -5.25 9.86
CA LYS A 140 24.16 -5.31 8.73
C LYS A 140 22.79 -4.76 9.14
N PRO A 141 22.07 -4.10 8.22
CA PRO A 141 20.67 -3.73 8.42
C PRO A 141 19.83 -4.97 8.78
N LYS A 142 18.78 -4.76 9.57
CA LYS A 142 18.02 -5.85 10.17
C LYS A 142 16.92 -6.42 9.28
N ALA A 143 16.39 -5.61 8.36
CA ALA A 143 15.39 -5.99 7.37
C ALA A 143 15.43 -5.07 6.16
N ILE A 144 14.84 -5.52 5.05
CA ILE A 144 14.56 -4.76 3.83
C ILE A 144 13.04 -4.73 3.63
N VAL A 145 12.46 -3.55 3.40
CA VAL A 145 11.01 -3.35 3.19
C VAL A 145 10.76 -2.73 1.81
N PRO A 146 10.71 -3.53 0.73
CA PRO A 146 10.19 -3.08 -0.56
C PRO A 146 8.67 -2.93 -0.47
N VAL A 147 8.11 -2.06 -1.33
CA VAL A 147 6.68 -1.79 -1.42
C VAL A 147 6.20 -2.06 -2.84
N TYR A 148 4.97 -2.46 -2.99
CA TYR A 148 4.29 -2.59 -4.30
C TYR A 148 3.38 -1.40 -4.53
N LEU A 149 4.02 -0.25 -4.78
CA LEU A 149 3.38 1.06 -4.84
C LEU A 149 2.26 1.10 -5.91
N TYR A 150 1.07 1.55 -5.52
CA TYR A 150 -0.15 1.62 -6.34
C TYR A 150 -0.59 0.28 -6.93
N GLY A 151 -0.02 -0.83 -6.45
CA GLY A 151 -0.28 -2.17 -6.95
C GLY A 151 0.73 -2.68 -7.99
N MET A 152 1.74 -1.87 -8.34
CA MET A 152 2.76 -2.26 -9.31
C MET A 152 3.78 -3.21 -8.65
N PRO A 153 4.05 -4.40 -9.24
CA PRO A 153 5.12 -5.27 -8.77
C PRO A 153 6.50 -4.59 -8.83
N ALA A 154 7.33 -4.83 -7.82
CA ALA A 154 8.73 -4.41 -7.78
C ALA A 154 9.63 -5.39 -8.56
N LYS A 155 10.87 -5.01 -8.82
CA LYS A 155 11.93 -5.90 -9.33
C LYS A 155 12.37 -6.87 -8.22
N ILE A 156 11.43 -7.68 -7.76
CA ILE A 156 11.57 -8.48 -6.55
C ILE A 156 12.69 -9.53 -6.64
N ASP A 157 12.93 -10.13 -7.80
CA ASP A 157 14.02 -11.11 -7.97
C ASP A 157 15.39 -10.47 -7.70
N GLU A 158 15.61 -9.22 -8.16
CA GLU A 158 16.85 -8.48 -7.93
C GLU A 158 17.00 -8.16 -6.44
N ILE A 159 15.93 -7.66 -5.81
CA ILE A 159 15.91 -7.35 -4.37
C ILE A 159 16.18 -8.61 -3.55
N MET A 160 15.53 -9.74 -3.86
CA MET A 160 15.75 -11.02 -3.17
C MET A 160 17.17 -11.53 -3.34
N SER A 161 17.73 -11.46 -4.56
CA SER A 161 19.12 -11.85 -4.82
C SER A 161 20.12 -11.04 -4.00
N ILE A 162 19.90 -9.73 -3.86
CA ILE A 162 20.71 -8.86 -2.99
C ILE A 162 20.53 -9.29 -1.53
N ALA A 163 19.30 -9.40 -1.06
CA ALA A 163 18.98 -9.78 0.31
C ALA A 163 19.63 -11.11 0.75
N GLU A 164 19.61 -12.11 -0.14
CA GLU A 164 20.23 -13.41 0.08
C GLU A 164 21.75 -13.31 0.22
N ARG A 165 22.43 -12.52 -0.64
CA ARG A 165 23.89 -12.33 -0.56
C ARG A 165 24.35 -11.77 0.79
N TYR A 166 23.52 -10.91 1.40
CA TYR A 166 23.84 -10.29 2.69
C TYR A 166 23.15 -10.95 3.88
N ASP A 167 22.36 -12.01 3.65
CA ASP A 167 21.55 -12.69 4.67
C ASP A 167 20.72 -11.67 5.49
N ILE A 168 19.91 -10.85 4.78
CA ILE A 168 19.00 -9.89 5.37
C ILE A 168 17.56 -10.29 5.00
N PRO A 169 16.63 -10.43 5.95
CA PRO A 169 15.26 -10.79 5.65
C PRO A 169 14.54 -9.67 4.88
N VAL A 170 13.74 -10.06 3.87
CA VAL A 170 12.83 -9.17 3.15
C VAL A 170 11.44 -9.29 3.75
N VAL A 171 10.82 -8.14 4.01
CA VAL A 171 9.43 -7.98 4.43
C VAL A 171 8.73 -7.20 3.34
N GLU A 172 7.84 -7.83 2.61
CA GLU A 172 7.15 -7.20 1.47
C GLU A 172 5.95 -6.39 1.96
N ASP A 173 5.94 -5.08 1.75
CA ASP A 173 4.73 -4.30 1.95
C ASP A 173 3.84 -4.37 0.70
N ALA A 174 2.94 -5.37 0.68
CA ALA A 174 1.95 -5.59 -0.36
C ALA A 174 0.57 -5.00 0.00
N ALA A 175 0.53 -3.98 0.87
CA ALA A 175 -0.70 -3.32 1.28
C ALA A 175 -1.50 -2.71 0.10
N GLU A 176 -0.85 -2.43 -1.00
CA GLU A 176 -1.44 -1.93 -2.25
C GLU A 176 -1.42 -2.98 -3.37
N GLY A 177 -0.61 -4.03 -3.20
CA GLY A 177 -0.39 -5.08 -4.18
C GLY A 177 -1.28 -6.32 -4.06
N PHE A 178 -2.33 -6.32 -3.22
CA PHE A 178 -3.16 -7.50 -3.05
C PHE A 178 -3.78 -7.97 -4.37
N GLY A 179 -3.38 -9.16 -4.83
CA GLY A 179 -3.80 -9.74 -6.09
C GLY A 179 -2.89 -9.42 -7.29
N SER A 180 -1.94 -8.50 -7.14
CA SER A 180 -0.87 -8.32 -8.14
C SER A 180 0.04 -9.54 -8.18
N ARG A 181 0.65 -9.79 -9.35
CA ARG A 181 1.52 -10.95 -9.56
C ARG A 181 2.83 -10.55 -10.22
N TYR A 182 3.88 -11.23 -9.82
CA TYR A 182 5.18 -11.19 -10.49
C TYR A 182 5.52 -12.60 -10.97
N LYS A 183 5.69 -12.77 -12.29
CA LYS A 183 5.92 -14.09 -12.92
C LYS A 183 4.90 -15.15 -12.46
N GLY A 184 3.62 -14.76 -12.44
CA GLY A 184 2.50 -15.64 -12.08
C GLY A 184 2.30 -15.90 -10.58
N ARG A 185 3.20 -15.44 -9.70
CA ARG A 185 3.13 -15.60 -8.25
C ARG A 185 2.62 -14.33 -7.58
N VAL A 186 1.73 -14.46 -6.60
CA VAL A 186 1.15 -13.32 -5.88
C VAL A 186 2.24 -12.58 -5.08
N VAL A 187 2.29 -11.24 -5.20
CA VAL A 187 3.21 -10.42 -4.42
C VAL A 187 2.88 -10.47 -2.92
N GLY A 188 3.88 -10.26 -2.06
CA GLY A 188 3.75 -10.51 -0.61
C GLY A 188 4.05 -11.95 -0.21
N THR A 189 4.58 -12.77 -1.14
CA THR A 189 4.93 -14.18 -0.87
C THR A 189 6.38 -14.53 -1.19
N PHE A 190 7.17 -13.60 -1.73
CA PHE A 190 8.57 -13.81 -2.11
C PHE A 190 9.51 -13.72 -0.91
N GLY A 191 9.30 -12.72 -0.06
CA GLY A 191 10.11 -12.47 1.12
C GLY A 191 9.81 -13.42 2.30
N ARG A 192 10.39 -13.09 3.43
CA ARG A 192 10.15 -13.82 4.68
C ARG A 192 8.73 -13.59 5.20
N TYR A 193 8.25 -12.34 5.13
CA TYR A 193 6.89 -11.94 5.50
C TYR A 193 6.30 -11.07 4.39
N GLY A 194 4.98 -11.05 4.30
CA GLY A 194 4.24 -10.17 3.41
C GLY A 194 3.07 -9.51 4.11
N VAL A 195 2.96 -8.21 3.95
CA VAL A 195 1.91 -7.39 4.55
C VAL A 195 0.76 -7.20 3.58
N LEU A 196 -0.46 -7.45 4.04
CA LEU A 196 -1.69 -7.17 3.32
C LEU A 196 -2.50 -6.11 4.07
N SER A 197 -3.20 -5.26 3.35
CA SER A 197 -4.08 -4.24 3.95
C SER A 197 -5.49 -4.33 3.40
N PHE A 198 -6.45 -4.21 4.30
CA PHE A 198 -7.88 -4.23 4.01
C PHE A 198 -8.57 -2.98 4.58
N ASN A 199 -7.86 -1.83 4.52
CA ASN A 199 -8.47 -0.53 4.83
C ASN A 199 -9.59 -0.21 3.84
N GLY A 200 -10.48 0.73 4.18
CA GLY A 200 -11.69 1.04 3.43
C GLY A 200 -11.52 1.35 1.95
N ASN A 201 -10.34 1.75 1.52
CA ASN A 201 -10.03 2.11 0.13
C ASN A 201 -9.10 1.12 -0.59
N LYS A 202 -8.81 -0.04 0.00
CA LYS A 202 -7.93 -1.05 -0.61
C LYS A 202 -8.70 -1.94 -1.59
N MET A 203 -8.00 -2.83 -2.29
CA MET A 203 -8.57 -3.73 -3.31
C MET A 203 -9.77 -4.51 -2.79
N ILE A 204 -9.70 -4.97 -1.53
CA ILE A 204 -10.82 -5.45 -0.72
C ILE A 204 -10.79 -4.76 0.64
N THR A 205 -11.92 -4.69 1.31
CA THR A 205 -12.01 -4.06 2.63
C THR A 205 -12.52 -5.00 3.70
N THR A 206 -12.08 -4.73 4.94
CA THR A 206 -12.71 -5.24 6.15
C THR A 206 -13.24 -4.10 7.04
N SER A 207 -13.54 -2.93 6.44
CA SER A 207 -13.73 -1.62 7.10
C SER A 207 -12.39 -1.04 7.58
N GLY A 208 -11.67 -1.75 8.41
CA GLY A 208 -10.28 -1.58 8.77
C GLY A 208 -9.69 -2.94 9.10
N GLY A 209 -8.51 -3.23 8.57
CA GLY A 209 -7.84 -4.51 8.78
C GLY A 209 -6.57 -4.66 7.95
N GLY A 210 -5.92 -5.77 8.17
CA GLY A 210 -4.76 -6.22 7.42
C GLY A 210 -4.49 -7.69 7.73
N ALA A 211 -3.47 -8.23 7.14
CA ALA A 211 -2.96 -9.56 7.47
C ALA A 211 -1.46 -9.63 7.25
N LEU A 212 -0.85 -10.59 7.92
CA LEU A 212 0.55 -10.93 7.73
C LEU A 212 0.66 -12.34 7.14
N VAL A 213 1.32 -12.44 6.00
CA VAL A 213 1.72 -13.70 5.36
C VAL A 213 3.02 -14.14 6.02
N CYS A 214 3.01 -15.28 6.69
CA CYS A 214 4.12 -15.86 7.43
C CYS A 214 4.74 -17.02 6.66
N PRO A 215 6.07 -17.28 6.81
CA PRO A 215 6.74 -18.35 6.07
C PRO A 215 6.36 -19.76 6.54
N ASP A 216 5.97 -19.91 7.80
CA ASP A 216 5.66 -21.18 8.43
C ASP A 216 4.80 -21.02 9.70
N LYS A 217 4.30 -22.14 10.21
CA LYS A 217 3.47 -22.18 11.42
C LYS A 217 4.17 -21.60 12.66
N LYS A 218 5.46 -21.82 12.81
CA LYS A 218 6.23 -21.31 13.97
C LYS A 218 6.28 -19.78 13.96
N SER A 219 6.52 -19.20 12.80
CA SER A 219 6.52 -17.75 12.60
C SER A 219 5.11 -17.17 12.81
N ARG A 220 4.09 -17.84 12.27
CA ARG A 220 2.67 -17.48 12.47
C ARG A 220 2.30 -17.50 13.97
N ASP A 221 2.64 -18.55 14.69
CA ASP A 221 2.35 -18.67 16.13
C ASP A 221 3.08 -17.59 16.94
N ARG A 222 4.31 -17.22 16.56
CA ARG A 222 5.06 -16.11 17.17
C ARG A 222 4.38 -14.76 16.95
N VAL A 223 3.94 -14.47 15.71
CA VAL A 223 3.20 -13.25 15.37
C VAL A 223 1.87 -13.22 16.12
N MET A 224 1.14 -14.33 16.16
CA MET A 224 -0.12 -14.46 16.90
C MET A 224 0.07 -14.17 18.39
N TRP A 225 1.14 -14.69 18.99
CA TRP A 225 1.46 -14.43 20.40
C TRP A 225 1.65 -12.93 20.66
N PHE A 226 2.42 -12.23 19.82
CA PHE A 226 2.52 -10.77 19.92
C PHE A 226 1.20 -10.05 19.70
N ALA A 227 0.40 -10.47 18.72
CA ALA A 227 -0.89 -9.86 18.39
C ALA A 227 -1.95 -10.04 19.49
N THR A 228 -1.72 -10.99 20.43
CA THR A 228 -2.59 -11.32 21.56
C THR A 228 -1.92 -11.04 22.90
N GLN A 229 -1.31 -9.88 23.04
CA GLN A 229 -0.67 -9.31 24.22
C GLN A 229 0.55 -10.07 24.74
N ALA A 230 1.19 -10.96 23.96
CA ALA A 230 2.29 -11.82 24.40
C ALA A 230 1.98 -12.58 25.70
N ARG A 231 0.74 -13.11 25.78
CA ARG A 231 0.27 -13.84 26.95
C ARG A 231 0.84 -15.26 26.96
N GLU A 232 1.40 -15.66 28.09
CA GLU A 232 1.86 -17.01 28.34
C GLU A 232 0.72 -17.98 28.70
N ALA A 233 0.94 -19.27 28.48
CA ALA A 233 -0.06 -20.34 28.68
C ALA A 233 -0.18 -20.76 30.15
N TYR A 234 -0.49 -19.78 31.04
CA TYR A 234 -0.78 -20.06 32.46
C TYR A 234 -2.27 -19.87 32.74
N PRO A 235 -2.81 -20.43 33.82
CA PRO A 235 -4.21 -20.22 34.20
C PRO A 235 -4.49 -18.79 34.71
N TYR A 236 -3.46 -17.97 34.90
CA TYR A 236 -3.49 -16.53 35.21
C TYR A 236 -2.75 -15.75 34.15
N TYR A 237 -2.97 -14.43 34.09
CA TYR A 237 -2.26 -13.55 33.16
C TYR A 237 -0.78 -13.44 33.54
N HIS A 238 0.08 -13.88 32.65
CA HIS A 238 1.53 -13.81 32.78
C HIS A 238 2.13 -13.35 31.46
N HIS A 239 3.03 -12.38 31.50
CA HIS A 239 3.65 -11.75 30.33
C HIS A 239 5.16 -11.61 30.58
N GLU A 240 5.96 -12.27 29.75
CA GLU A 240 7.43 -12.13 29.77
C GLU A 240 7.92 -11.12 28.74
N ALA A 241 7.05 -10.66 27.84
CA ALA A 241 7.33 -9.65 26.83
C ALA A 241 6.14 -8.71 26.66
N VAL A 242 6.42 -7.52 26.10
CA VAL A 242 5.38 -6.59 25.69
C VAL A 242 4.73 -7.12 24.40
N GLY A 243 3.41 -7.28 24.42
CA GLY A 243 2.61 -7.65 23.26
C GLY A 243 1.56 -6.58 22.96
N TYR A 244 0.73 -6.84 21.94
CA TYR A 244 -0.20 -5.88 21.36
C TYR A 244 -1.60 -6.47 21.26
N ASN A 245 -2.59 -5.62 21.17
CA ASN A 245 -3.98 -6.02 20.89
C ASN A 245 -4.26 -5.75 19.40
N TYR A 246 -3.72 -6.60 18.53
CA TYR A 246 -3.75 -6.40 17.08
C TYR A 246 -4.55 -7.45 16.30
N ARG A 247 -5.28 -8.34 16.97
CA ARG A 247 -6.13 -9.31 16.26
C ARG A 247 -7.30 -8.63 15.55
N MET A 248 -7.66 -9.18 14.39
CA MET A 248 -8.84 -8.74 13.66
C MET A 248 -10.13 -9.14 14.39
N SER A 249 -11.14 -8.28 14.37
CA SER A 249 -12.48 -8.58 14.83
C SER A 249 -13.17 -9.62 13.93
N ASN A 250 -13.94 -10.54 14.52
CA ASN A 250 -14.75 -11.52 13.78
C ASN A 250 -15.79 -10.86 12.86
N ILE A 251 -16.27 -9.67 13.21
CA ILE A 251 -17.16 -8.86 12.36
C ILE A 251 -16.41 -8.35 11.12
N CYS A 252 -15.23 -7.77 11.31
CA CYS A 252 -14.38 -7.29 10.21
C CYS A 252 -13.96 -8.45 9.30
N ALA A 253 -13.60 -9.60 9.86
CA ALA A 253 -13.29 -10.80 9.10
C ALA A 253 -14.49 -11.30 8.27
N GLY A 254 -15.71 -11.18 8.79
CA GLY A 254 -16.94 -11.48 8.04
C GLY A 254 -17.10 -10.59 6.81
N ILE A 255 -16.78 -9.30 6.91
CA ILE A 255 -16.71 -8.41 5.73
C ILE A 255 -15.67 -8.94 4.75
N GLY A 256 -14.44 -9.21 5.21
CA GLY A 256 -13.34 -9.72 4.39
C GLY A 256 -13.71 -11.00 3.63
N ARG A 257 -14.35 -11.96 4.26
CA ARG A 257 -14.85 -13.18 3.61
C ARG A 257 -15.84 -12.88 2.46
N GLY A 258 -16.76 -11.93 2.68
CA GLY A 258 -17.66 -11.48 1.63
C GLY A 258 -16.91 -10.86 0.45
N GLN A 259 -15.90 -10.04 0.74
CA GLN A 259 -15.05 -9.41 -0.27
C GLN A 259 -14.19 -10.42 -1.03
N MET A 260 -13.71 -11.49 -0.40
CA MET A 260 -13.00 -12.58 -1.09
C MET A 260 -13.84 -13.25 -2.17
N LYS A 261 -15.18 -13.26 -2.05
CA LYS A 261 -16.07 -13.82 -3.08
C LYS A 261 -16.07 -13.02 -4.39
N ILE A 262 -15.70 -11.75 -4.34
CA ILE A 262 -15.73 -10.80 -5.48
C ILE A 262 -14.36 -10.20 -5.80
N VAL A 263 -13.29 -10.67 -5.18
CA VAL A 263 -11.93 -10.10 -5.36
C VAL A 263 -11.49 -10.13 -6.84
N HIS A 264 -11.75 -11.21 -7.56
CA HIS A 264 -11.39 -11.32 -8.98
C HIS A 264 -12.19 -10.33 -9.85
N GLU A 265 -13.45 -10.07 -9.53
CA GLU A 265 -14.28 -9.07 -10.19
C GLU A 265 -13.72 -7.66 -9.96
N HIS A 266 -13.31 -7.34 -8.74
CA HIS A 266 -12.69 -6.07 -8.40
C HIS A 266 -11.38 -5.86 -9.16
N ILE A 267 -10.47 -6.84 -9.14
CA ILE A 267 -9.20 -6.76 -9.89
C ILE A 267 -9.46 -6.58 -11.39
N ALA A 268 -10.36 -7.37 -11.96
CA ALA A 268 -10.72 -7.25 -13.39
C ALA A 268 -11.28 -5.85 -13.72
N HIS A 269 -12.08 -5.27 -12.82
CA HIS A 269 -12.62 -3.93 -12.98
C HIS A 269 -11.51 -2.86 -12.97
N HIS A 270 -10.60 -2.89 -12.00
CA HIS A 270 -9.45 -1.98 -11.93
C HIS A 270 -8.58 -2.08 -13.19
N ARG A 271 -8.27 -3.30 -13.65
CA ARG A 271 -7.48 -3.52 -14.86
C ARG A 271 -8.20 -3.00 -16.13
N ARG A 272 -9.52 -3.14 -16.22
CA ARG A 272 -10.32 -2.58 -17.31
C ARG A 272 -10.26 -1.04 -17.33
N ILE A 273 -10.34 -0.41 -16.18
CA ILE A 273 -10.20 1.05 -16.06
C ILE A 273 -8.80 1.48 -16.48
N ALA A 274 -7.76 0.81 -16.00
CA ALA A 274 -6.38 1.08 -16.37
C ALA A 274 -6.16 1.01 -17.88
N GLU A 275 -6.67 -0.04 -18.52
CA GLU A 275 -6.59 -0.21 -19.99
C GLU A 275 -7.33 0.91 -20.74
N THR A 276 -8.42 1.42 -20.19
CA THR A 276 -9.17 2.53 -20.79
C THR A 276 -8.39 3.85 -20.68
N TYR A 277 -7.80 4.16 -19.52
CA TYR A 277 -6.92 5.34 -19.37
C TYR A 277 -5.68 5.23 -20.28
N LYS A 278 -5.05 4.07 -20.32
CA LYS A 278 -3.89 3.81 -21.19
C LYS A 278 -4.20 4.13 -22.65
N LYS A 279 -5.34 3.65 -23.17
CA LYS A 279 -5.79 3.94 -24.54
C LYS A 279 -6.12 5.42 -24.74
N ALA A 280 -6.79 6.03 -23.76
CA ALA A 280 -7.19 7.44 -23.88
C ALA A 280 -6.00 8.40 -23.94
N PHE A 281 -4.92 8.09 -23.22
CA PHE A 281 -3.74 8.95 -23.14
C PHE A 281 -2.59 8.53 -24.05
N ALA A 282 -2.68 7.41 -24.77
CA ALA A 282 -1.60 6.87 -25.60
C ALA A 282 -1.04 7.84 -26.65
N ASN A 283 -1.87 8.79 -27.13
CA ASN A 283 -1.50 9.77 -28.17
C ASN A 283 -1.68 11.20 -27.67
N VAL A 284 -1.61 11.42 -26.36
CA VAL A 284 -1.71 12.77 -25.75
C VAL A 284 -0.29 13.19 -25.34
N ASP A 285 0.26 14.13 -26.09
CA ASP A 285 1.60 14.66 -25.80
C ASP A 285 1.61 15.27 -24.37
N GLY A 286 2.65 14.90 -23.61
CA GLY A 286 2.83 15.40 -22.24
C GLY A 286 2.07 14.61 -21.15
N ILE A 287 1.32 13.56 -21.50
CA ILE A 287 0.77 12.61 -20.53
C ILE A 287 1.38 11.23 -20.70
N THR A 288 1.89 10.67 -19.61
CA THR A 288 2.38 9.28 -19.58
C THR A 288 1.59 8.48 -18.57
N PHE A 289 1.01 7.35 -18.99
CA PHE A 289 0.37 6.39 -18.08
C PHE A 289 1.41 5.44 -17.49
N HIS A 290 1.35 5.17 -16.19
CA HIS A 290 2.21 4.19 -15.54
C HIS A 290 1.70 2.78 -15.79
N ASP A 291 2.46 1.99 -16.55
CA ASP A 291 2.05 0.68 -17.03
C ASP A 291 2.95 -0.45 -16.46
N GLU A 292 2.44 -1.66 -16.50
CA GLU A 292 3.16 -2.86 -16.05
C GLU A 292 4.24 -3.30 -17.07
N LEU A 293 5.31 -3.89 -16.55
CA LEU A 293 6.37 -4.48 -17.35
C LEU A 293 6.08 -5.95 -17.67
N GLU A 294 6.82 -6.52 -18.63
CA GLU A 294 6.71 -7.93 -18.97
C GLU A 294 6.93 -8.83 -17.75
N GLY A 295 6.04 -9.78 -17.53
CA GLY A 295 6.03 -10.69 -16.39
C GLY A 295 5.45 -10.09 -15.09
N MET A 296 4.94 -8.86 -15.15
CA MET A 296 4.23 -8.20 -14.07
C MET A 296 2.74 -8.11 -14.38
N GLU A 297 1.91 -8.36 -13.39
CA GLU A 297 0.46 -8.19 -13.44
C GLU A 297 0.05 -7.30 -12.28
N SER A 298 -0.13 -6.00 -12.54
CA SER A 298 -0.61 -5.05 -11.54
C SER A 298 -2.11 -5.21 -11.31
N ASN A 299 -2.54 -5.08 -10.07
CA ASN A 299 -3.96 -4.93 -9.75
C ASN A 299 -4.49 -3.53 -10.09
N PHE A 300 -3.61 -2.57 -10.40
CA PHE A 300 -3.92 -1.15 -10.62
C PHE A 300 -4.84 -0.57 -9.53
N TRP A 301 -4.50 -0.83 -8.27
CA TRP A 301 -5.26 -0.26 -7.13
C TRP A 301 -5.54 1.23 -7.31
N LEU A 302 -4.53 2.00 -7.74
CA LEU A 302 -4.73 3.35 -8.26
C LEU A 302 -4.09 3.45 -9.65
N CYS A 303 -4.83 4.00 -10.60
CA CYS A 303 -4.28 4.41 -11.88
C CYS A 303 -3.51 5.72 -11.71
N THR A 304 -2.31 5.79 -12.28
CA THR A 304 -1.43 6.96 -12.15
C THR A 304 -0.96 7.45 -13.49
N ILE A 305 -0.89 8.77 -13.64
CA ILE A 305 -0.33 9.45 -14.82
C ILE A 305 0.76 10.43 -14.40
N LEU A 306 1.69 10.68 -15.30
CA LEU A 306 2.64 11.80 -15.21
C LEU A 306 2.21 12.88 -16.20
N LEU A 307 2.24 14.11 -15.73
CA LEU A 307 2.09 15.32 -16.56
C LEU A 307 3.47 15.91 -16.78
N ASP A 308 3.94 15.93 -18.04
CA ASP A 308 5.21 16.56 -18.38
C ASP A 308 5.26 17.99 -17.85
N GLN A 309 6.42 18.41 -17.37
CA GLN A 309 6.60 19.73 -16.79
C GLN A 309 6.27 20.86 -17.76
N GLN A 310 6.35 20.61 -19.07
CA GLN A 310 6.03 21.59 -20.12
C GLN A 310 4.55 21.56 -20.53
N LEU A 311 3.80 20.54 -20.12
CA LEU A 311 2.37 20.45 -20.40
C LEU A 311 1.63 21.60 -19.71
N ARG A 312 0.95 22.44 -20.49
CA ARG A 312 0.18 23.56 -19.96
C ARG A 312 -1.22 23.09 -19.56
N VAL A 313 -1.65 23.53 -18.38
CA VAL A 313 -2.97 23.21 -17.84
C VAL A 313 -3.69 24.50 -17.49
N LYS A 314 -4.95 24.62 -17.88
CA LYS A 314 -5.79 25.81 -17.62
C LYS A 314 -5.82 26.15 -16.12
N GLY A 315 -5.56 27.41 -15.81
CA GLY A 315 -5.56 27.92 -14.44
C GLY A 315 -4.26 27.67 -13.67
N GLU A 316 -3.20 27.20 -14.32
CA GLU A 316 -1.89 26.96 -13.72
C GLU A 316 -1.30 28.19 -13.02
N GLU A 317 -1.57 29.39 -13.54
CA GLU A 317 -1.15 30.65 -12.93
C GLU A 317 -1.78 30.89 -11.54
N ASN A 318 -2.87 30.19 -11.21
CA ASN A 318 -3.56 30.29 -9.92
C ASN A 318 -3.17 29.17 -8.94
N ALA A 319 -2.41 28.18 -9.38
CA ALA A 319 -1.92 27.10 -8.52
C ALA A 319 -1.13 27.68 -7.33
N TYR A 320 -1.42 27.20 -6.12
CA TYR A 320 -0.79 27.65 -4.86
C TYR A 320 -1.02 29.12 -4.45
N ARG A 321 -1.89 29.89 -5.13
CA ARG A 321 -2.22 31.26 -4.71
C ARG A 321 -3.17 31.34 -3.52
N GLN A 322 -3.95 30.28 -3.27
CA GLN A 322 -4.84 30.17 -2.10
C GLN A 322 -4.29 29.14 -1.14
N PRO A 323 -4.45 29.36 0.19
CA PRO A 323 -4.16 28.29 1.15
C PRO A 323 -4.93 27.04 0.75
N VAL A 324 -4.28 25.90 0.69
CA VAL A 324 -4.93 24.62 0.42
C VAL A 324 -5.80 24.26 1.62
N CYS A 325 -6.95 24.93 1.73
CA CYS A 325 -8.02 24.58 2.65
C CYS A 325 -8.92 23.58 1.92
N GLY A 326 -8.36 22.48 1.49
CA GLY A 326 -9.12 21.38 0.97
C GLY A 326 -9.60 20.55 2.13
N ALA A 327 -10.89 20.68 2.47
CA ALA A 327 -11.58 19.60 3.14
C ALA A 327 -11.49 18.40 2.21
N VAL A 328 -10.49 17.54 2.44
CA VAL A 328 -10.35 16.29 1.75
C VAL A 328 -11.55 15.45 2.14
N GLY A 329 -12.46 15.24 1.19
CA GLY A 329 -13.63 14.43 1.40
C GLY A 329 -13.24 13.07 2.01
N GLY A 330 -13.93 12.68 3.06
CA GLY A 330 -13.83 11.36 3.69
C GLY A 330 -12.88 11.20 4.86
N ALA A 331 -11.90 12.06 5.06
CA ALA A 331 -11.13 12.06 6.31
C ALA A 331 -11.65 13.18 7.22
N ALA A 332 -12.70 12.89 7.98
CA ALA A 332 -13.12 13.76 9.07
C ALA A 332 -11.90 13.96 10.00
N GLY A 333 -11.41 15.19 10.13
CA GLY A 333 -10.47 15.57 11.16
C GLY A 333 -9.01 15.65 10.80
N LEU A 334 -8.63 16.01 9.57
CA LEU A 334 -7.28 16.52 9.34
C LEU A 334 -7.11 17.84 10.08
N VAL A 335 -6.53 17.76 11.27
CA VAL A 335 -6.18 18.94 12.08
C VAL A 335 -4.88 19.50 11.50
N HIS A 336 -4.94 20.69 10.94
CA HIS A 336 -3.73 21.42 10.55
C HIS A 336 -2.96 21.81 11.80
N SER A 337 -1.73 21.33 11.92
CA SER A 337 -0.88 21.58 13.10
C SER A 337 -0.32 23.01 13.19
N GLY A 338 -0.79 23.93 12.34
CA GLY A 338 -0.28 25.31 12.28
C GLY A 338 1.06 25.48 11.59
N GLY A 339 1.54 24.44 10.88
CA GLY A 339 2.76 24.52 10.09
C GLY A 339 2.60 25.39 8.82
N PRO A 340 3.69 25.62 8.06
CA PRO A 340 3.64 26.42 6.83
C PRO A 340 2.70 25.78 5.81
N VAL A 341 1.99 26.62 5.06
CA VAL A 341 1.05 26.19 4.01
C VAL A 341 1.78 25.56 2.82
N HIS A 342 3.00 25.99 2.56
CA HIS A 342 3.88 25.48 1.50
C HIS A 342 5.10 24.77 2.09
N THR A 343 5.61 23.79 1.35
CA THR A 343 6.81 23.03 1.70
C THR A 343 7.89 23.20 0.61
N ASP A 344 9.09 22.75 0.88
CA ASP A 344 10.21 22.76 -0.06
C ASP A 344 10.11 21.72 -1.19
N CYS A 345 9.11 20.83 -1.12
CA CYS A 345 8.86 19.80 -2.12
C CYS A 345 7.35 19.67 -2.33
N GLU A 346 6.86 20.12 -3.47
CA GLU A 346 5.45 20.19 -3.87
C GLU A 346 5.26 19.71 -5.30
N PRO A 347 4.08 19.24 -5.70
CA PRO A 347 3.77 18.95 -7.10
C PRO A 347 3.97 20.17 -8.00
N ASN A 348 4.24 19.97 -9.28
CA ASN A 348 4.32 21.04 -10.26
C ASN A 348 2.99 21.80 -10.37
N ARG A 349 3.03 23.04 -10.84
CA ARG A 349 1.83 23.89 -10.95
C ARG A 349 0.77 23.31 -11.87
N ASN A 350 1.16 22.65 -12.95
CA ASN A 350 0.23 22.00 -13.86
C ASN A 350 -0.47 20.79 -13.21
N VAL A 351 0.21 20.03 -12.37
CA VAL A 351 -0.39 18.93 -11.59
C VAL A 351 -1.41 19.47 -10.60
N GLU A 352 -1.08 20.52 -9.86
CA GLU A 352 -2.00 21.16 -8.92
C GLU A 352 -3.18 21.81 -9.64
N ALA A 353 -2.97 22.46 -10.81
CA ALA A 353 -4.05 23.02 -11.61
C ALA A 353 -5.01 21.92 -12.11
N MET A 354 -4.48 20.81 -12.61
CA MET A 354 -5.30 19.66 -13.02
C MET A 354 -6.10 19.09 -11.85
N ARG A 355 -5.47 18.91 -10.69
CA ARG A 355 -6.15 18.45 -9.48
C ARG A 355 -7.31 19.38 -9.09
N LEU A 356 -7.09 20.71 -9.15
CA LEU A 356 -8.11 21.69 -8.84
C LEU A 356 -9.24 21.72 -9.88
N ALA A 357 -8.92 21.51 -11.16
CA ALA A 357 -9.91 21.42 -12.23
C ALA A 357 -10.82 20.19 -12.04
N LEU A 358 -10.22 19.03 -11.73
CA LEU A 358 -10.96 17.80 -11.44
C LEU A 358 -11.83 17.95 -10.17
N ASP A 359 -11.30 18.57 -9.12
CA ASP A 359 -12.06 18.81 -7.88
C ASP A 359 -13.31 19.69 -8.12
N LYS A 360 -13.22 20.71 -8.98
CA LYS A 360 -14.37 21.52 -9.41
C LYS A 360 -15.41 20.72 -10.19
N ALA A 361 -15.00 19.66 -10.86
CA ALA A 361 -15.87 18.73 -11.58
C ALA A 361 -16.39 17.58 -10.69
N ASP A 362 -16.24 17.67 -9.36
CA ASP A 362 -16.56 16.62 -8.39
C ASP A 362 -15.82 15.30 -8.64
N ILE A 363 -14.59 15.35 -9.17
CA ILE A 363 -13.71 14.22 -9.39
C ILE A 363 -12.57 14.30 -8.37
N GLU A 364 -12.41 13.26 -7.53
CA GLU A 364 -11.26 13.18 -6.62
C GLU A 364 -10.01 12.78 -7.41
N SER A 365 -8.95 13.54 -7.25
CA SER A 365 -7.60 13.18 -7.69
C SER A 365 -6.60 13.60 -6.62
N ARG A 366 -5.42 13.00 -6.62
CA ARG A 366 -4.36 13.33 -5.67
C ARG A 366 -3.01 13.30 -6.34
N PRO A 367 -2.08 14.21 -5.99
CA PRO A 367 -0.68 14.02 -6.32
C PRO A 367 -0.21 12.64 -5.84
N LEU A 368 0.83 12.10 -6.47
CA LEU A 368 1.49 10.89 -5.97
C LEU A 368 1.99 11.10 -4.54
N TRP A 369 2.41 10.02 -3.86
CA TRP A 369 2.94 10.12 -2.51
C TRP A 369 4.17 11.04 -2.48
N LYS A 370 4.23 11.95 -1.51
CA LYS A 370 5.47 12.68 -1.21
C LYS A 370 6.49 11.69 -0.64
N PRO A 371 7.70 11.56 -1.22
CA PRO A 371 8.70 10.61 -0.72
C PRO A 371 9.00 10.77 0.76
N MET A 372 9.23 9.68 1.47
CA MET A 372 9.45 9.70 2.92
C MET A 372 10.68 10.49 3.34
N HIS A 373 11.77 10.47 2.55
CA HIS A 373 12.96 11.28 2.82
C HIS A 373 12.69 12.80 2.71
N LYS A 374 11.57 13.22 2.09
CA LYS A 374 11.10 14.62 2.05
C LYS A 374 10.09 14.96 3.14
N GLN A 375 9.70 14.00 3.96
CA GLN A 375 8.81 14.26 5.09
C GLN A 375 9.61 14.86 6.27
N PRO A 376 9.15 15.96 6.88
CA PRO A 376 9.88 16.63 7.96
C PRO A 376 10.26 15.70 9.13
N VAL A 377 9.45 14.69 9.41
CA VAL A 377 9.69 13.70 10.46
C VAL A 377 10.91 12.80 10.21
N TYR A 378 11.38 12.73 8.95
CA TYR A 378 12.49 11.87 8.52
C TYR A 378 13.70 12.65 7.99
N ARG A 379 13.79 13.97 8.22
CA ARG A 379 14.88 14.82 7.71
C ARG A 379 16.28 14.39 8.15
N ASP A 380 16.37 13.73 9.30
CA ASP A 380 17.64 13.37 9.94
C ASP A 380 18.00 11.89 9.82
N VAL A 381 17.28 11.12 8.97
CA VAL A 381 17.58 9.71 8.73
C VAL A 381 18.45 9.53 7.49
N PRO A 382 19.26 8.45 7.43
CA PRO A 382 20.02 8.14 6.21
C PRO A 382 19.10 7.92 5.00
N ALA A 383 19.49 8.49 3.85
CA ALA A 383 18.75 8.33 2.61
C ALA A 383 19.72 8.14 1.43
N TYR A 384 19.41 7.18 0.58
CA TYR A 384 20.10 6.88 -0.67
C TYR A 384 19.16 7.24 -1.81
N VAL A 385 19.43 8.39 -2.44
CA VAL A 385 18.50 9.02 -3.38
C VAL A 385 19.15 9.27 -4.72
N ASN A 386 18.40 9.05 -5.80
CA ASN A 386 18.76 9.37 -7.19
C ASN A 386 17.84 10.45 -7.78
N GLY A 387 16.82 10.90 -7.02
CA GLY A 387 15.86 11.93 -7.43
C GLY A 387 14.66 11.42 -8.21
N VAL A 388 14.57 10.13 -8.47
CA VAL A 388 13.44 9.54 -9.23
C VAL A 388 12.12 9.77 -8.54
N SER A 389 11.99 9.42 -7.26
CA SER A 389 10.72 9.56 -6.54
C SER A 389 10.29 11.02 -6.34
N GLU A 390 11.25 11.96 -6.18
CA GLU A 390 10.94 13.39 -6.16
C GLU A 390 10.38 13.86 -7.51
N ASN A 391 11.02 13.46 -8.62
CA ASN A 391 10.57 13.81 -9.95
C ASN A 391 9.17 13.24 -10.26
N LEU A 392 8.92 11.99 -9.86
CA LEU A 392 7.60 11.35 -9.97
C LEU A 392 6.54 12.10 -9.16
N PHE A 393 6.85 12.47 -7.91
CA PHE A 393 5.95 13.26 -7.07
C PHE A 393 5.62 14.63 -7.67
N HIS A 394 6.61 15.29 -8.28
CA HIS A 394 6.41 16.59 -8.92
C HIS A 394 5.45 16.52 -10.11
N GLN A 395 5.44 15.42 -10.86
CA GLN A 395 4.70 15.28 -12.12
C GLN A 395 3.45 14.41 -12.03
N GLY A 396 3.30 13.66 -10.94
CA GLY A 396 2.35 12.56 -10.91
C GLY A 396 1.00 12.87 -10.28
N LEU A 397 -0.03 12.25 -10.83
CA LEU A 397 -1.41 12.36 -10.37
C LEU A 397 -2.09 10.98 -10.33
N CYS A 398 -2.73 10.65 -9.21
CA CYS A 398 -3.60 9.49 -9.06
C CYS A 398 -5.00 9.82 -9.59
N LEU A 399 -5.57 8.89 -10.36
CA LEU A 399 -6.90 8.98 -10.96
C LEU A 399 -7.86 7.94 -10.36
N PRO A 400 -9.18 8.19 -10.38
CA PRO A 400 -10.18 7.25 -9.91
C PRO A 400 -10.09 5.89 -10.64
N SER A 401 -10.03 4.81 -9.87
CA SER A 401 -9.91 3.45 -10.39
C SER A 401 -10.74 2.43 -9.61
N GLY A 402 -11.41 2.87 -8.54
CA GLY A 402 -12.16 1.97 -7.66
C GLY A 402 -13.38 1.30 -8.31
N PRO A 403 -13.93 0.25 -7.67
CA PRO A 403 -15.03 -0.56 -8.24
C PRO A 403 -16.35 0.21 -8.39
N MET A 404 -16.46 1.42 -7.83
CA MET A 404 -17.62 2.30 -8.01
C MET A 404 -17.55 3.18 -9.27
N VAL A 405 -16.42 3.22 -9.98
CA VAL A 405 -16.23 4.04 -11.18
C VAL A 405 -16.91 3.36 -12.37
N SER A 406 -17.99 3.95 -12.86
CA SER A 406 -18.71 3.47 -14.03
C SER A 406 -18.03 3.89 -15.35
N ASP A 407 -18.45 3.30 -16.48
CA ASP A 407 -17.95 3.69 -17.80
C ASP A 407 -18.31 5.14 -18.14
N ALA A 408 -19.45 5.64 -17.66
CA ALA A 408 -19.84 7.03 -17.79
C ALA A 408 -18.96 7.98 -16.98
N ASP A 409 -18.63 7.57 -15.74
CA ASP A 409 -17.69 8.33 -14.89
C ASP A 409 -16.31 8.36 -15.53
N LEU A 410 -15.83 7.21 -16.03
CA LEU A 410 -14.53 7.09 -16.66
C LEU A 410 -14.41 8.00 -17.90
N LYS A 411 -15.45 8.01 -18.75
CA LYS A 411 -15.50 8.95 -19.87
C LYS A 411 -15.49 10.40 -19.40
N TYR A 412 -16.27 10.73 -18.37
CA TYR A 412 -16.34 12.07 -17.80
C TYR A 412 -15.00 12.54 -17.23
N ILE A 413 -14.26 11.64 -16.54
CA ILE A 413 -12.91 11.92 -16.02
C ILE A 413 -11.96 12.24 -17.18
N ILE A 414 -11.92 11.37 -18.20
CA ILE A 414 -11.04 11.55 -19.37
C ILE A 414 -11.34 12.85 -20.09
N ASP A 415 -12.62 13.13 -20.38
CA ASP A 415 -13.05 14.36 -21.05
C ASP A 415 -12.58 15.61 -20.26
N ASN A 416 -12.77 15.63 -18.92
CA ASN A 416 -12.30 16.74 -18.07
C ASN A 416 -10.78 16.90 -18.08
N ILE A 417 -10.00 15.82 -18.10
CA ILE A 417 -8.53 15.90 -18.20
C ILE A 417 -8.15 16.55 -19.53
N LEU A 418 -8.70 16.04 -20.65
CA LEU A 418 -8.37 16.52 -21.99
C LEU A 418 -8.82 17.96 -22.22
N GLU A 419 -9.98 18.36 -21.71
CA GLU A 419 -10.50 19.73 -21.82
C GLU A 419 -9.66 20.77 -21.05
N ASN A 420 -8.92 20.36 -20.03
CA ASN A 420 -8.08 21.26 -19.24
C ASN A 420 -6.62 21.34 -19.71
N ILE A 421 -6.23 20.63 -20.75
CA ILE A 421 -4.92 20.77 -21.42
C ILE A 421 -5.01 21.92 -22.46
N GLU A 422 -3.93 22.70 -22.63
CA GLU A 422 -3.78 23.78 -23.61
C GLU A 422 -2.88 23.41 -24.78
#